data_765b6e0d3b3990d3d68aa8757dd717b7
#
_entry.id   765b6e0d3b3990d3d68aa8757dd717b7
#
_cell.length_a   1.000
_cell.length_b   1.000
_cell.length_c   1.000
_cell.angle_alpha   90.00
_cell.angle_beta   90.00
_cell.angle_gamma   90.00
#
_symmetry.space_group_name_H-M   'P 1'
#
loop_
_entity.id
_entity.type
_entity.pdbx_description
1 polymer ?
#
loop_
_entity_poly.entity_id
_entity_poly.type
_entity_poly.pdbx_seq_one_letter_code
_entity_poly.pdbx_strand_id
1 'polypeptide(L)'
;MAVLEFTADQGAKASLSVSKSVSAGSTVVFWLSCETTNAWSSSSGSVVAASSHAGTGRDVRAWKAENVAAGTFSATVTEDSATPRNAILRAVEITGAAASGAVEAFDSNNGIGTSGVQAGATGISASSGAVVLSLWCWDRSTALTLAGYTLGSQITQGSGPTVSEYGHKTAGSALTGQTAAGTISPNAFYAAIILSVKPAGGGGTPPGIATETDTALALAGKQIRALGMASETDTALA
;
A
#
# COMPACT_ATOMS: atom_id res chain seq x y z
N MET A 1 -1.90 11.75 4.50
CA MET A 1 -2.38 10.35 4.71
C MET A 1 -1.86 9.82 6.02
N ALA A 2 -2.59 8.93 6.67
CA ALA A 2 -2.14 8.23 7.86
C ALA A 2 -2.23 6.72 7.61
N VAL A 3 -1.33 5.96 8.24
CA VAL A 3 -1.29 4.49 8.18
C VAL A 3 -1.66 3.96 9.57
N LEU A 4 -2.74 3.20 9.64
CA LEU A 4 -3.31 2.70 10.87
C LEU A 4 -3.38 1.17 10.84
N GLU A 5 -2.64 0.50 11.70
CA GLU A 5 -2.54 -0.96 11.71
C GLU A 5 -3.79 -1.62 12.31
N PHE A 6 -4.14 -2.80 11.78
CA PHE A 6 -5.16 -3.70 12.33
C PHE A 6 -4.52 -4.67 13.32
N THR A 7 -5.33 -5.26 14.18
CA THR A 7 -4.89 -6.45 14.94
C THR A 7 -4.72 -7.61 13.95
N ALA A 8 -3.54 -8.21 13.95
CA ALA A 8 -3.22 -9.32 13.08
C ALA A 8 -3.90 -10.62 13.55
N ASP A 9 -4.23 -11.50 12.60
CA ASP A 9 -4.56 -12.91 12.89
C ASP A 9 -3.40 -13.80 12.43
N GLN A 10 -3.10 -14.83 13.22
CA GLN A 10 -1.98 -15.72 12.95
C GLN A 10 -2.24 -17.14 13.46
N GLY A 11 -1.55 -18.10 12.86
CA GLY A 11 -1.61 -19.50 13.28
C GLY A 11 -1.41 -20.47 12.12
N ALA A 12 -1.37 -21.76 12.48
CA ALA A 12 -1.47 -22.84 11.50
C ALA A 12 -2.96 -23.11 11.23
N LYS A 13 -3.55 -22.26 10.41
CA LYS A 13 -5.00 -22.28 10.11
C LYS A 13 -5.19 -22.21 8.59
N ALA A 14 -6.20 -22.91 8.10
CA ALA A 14 -6.61 -22.81 6.71
C ALA A 14 -7.33 -21.49 6.40
N SER A 15 -7.69 -20.73 7.42
CA SER A 15 -8.37 -19.45 7.25
C SER A 15 -7.95 -18.47 8.35
N LEU A 16 -7.67 -17.24 7.95
CA LEU A 16 -7.31 -16.14 8.83
C LEU A 16 -8.17 -14.93 8.52
N SER A 17 -8.48 -14.14 9.53
CA SER A 17 -9.36 -12.97 9.38
C SER A 17 -8.82 -11.77 10.15
N VAL A 18 -8.94 -10.61 9.56
CA VAL A 18 -8.70 -9.32 10.21
C VAL A 18 -9.95 -8.46 10.15
N SER A 19 -10.17 -7.65 11.18
CA SER A 19 -11.32 -6.76 11.26
C SER A 19 -11.00 -5.51 12.08
N LYS A 20 -11.51 -4.36 11.62
CA LYS A 20 -11.35 -3.07 12.30
C LYS A 20 -12.38 -2.07 11.80
N SER A 21 -12.76 -1.14 12.66
CA SER A 21 -13.51 0.06 12.25
C SER A 21 -12.61 0.96 11.41
N VAL A 22 -13.06 1.33 10.23
CA VAL A 22 -12.33 2.15 9.26
C VAL A 22 -13.10 3.41 8.90
N SER A 23 -12.37 4.40 8.39
CA SER A 23 -12.93 5.66 7.93
C SER A 23 -13.48 5.54 6.50
N ALA A 24 -14.52 6.30 6.18
CA ALA A 24 -15.01 6.37 4.80
C ALA A 24 -13.94 6.89 3.85
N GLY A 25 -13.86 6.29 2.68
CA GLY A 25 -12.91 6.70 1.64
C GLY A 25 -11.49 6.23 1.85
N SER A 26 -11.22 5.44 2.90
CA SER A 26 -9.91 4.85 3.12
C SER A 26 -9.59 3.76 2.11
N THR A 27 -8.31 3.48 1.92
CA THR A 27 -7.83 2.26 1.27
C THR A 27 -7.30 1.33 2.34
N VAL A 28 -7.74 0.08 2.31
CA VAL A 28 -7.17 -0.98 3.14
C VAL A 28 -6.25 -1.84 2.30
N VAL A 29 -5.00 -1.95 2.73
CA VAL A 29 -4.04 -2.91 2.19
C VAL A 29 -3.88 -4.00 3.23
N PHE A 30 -4.09 -5.24 2.82
CA PHE A 30 -3.90 -6.40 3.70
C PHE A 30 -3.03 -7.44 3.01
N TRP A 31 -2.25 -8.15 3.80
CA TRP A 31 -1.29 -9.11 3.27
C TRP A 31 -1.14 -10.33 4.17
N LEU A 32 -0.85 -11.43 3.51
CA LEU A 32 -0.52 -12.69 4.13
C LEU A 32 0.99 -12.91 4.02
N SER A 33 1.60 -13.31 5.13
CA SER A 33 2.96 -13.86 5.20
C SER A 33 2.85 -15.31 5.63
N CYS A 34 3.36 -16.26 4.86
CA CYS A 34 3.23 -17.67 5.19
C CYS A 34 4.44 -18.51 4.75
N GLU A 35 4.51 -19.74 5.25
CA GLU A 35 5.57 -20.68 4.94
C GLU A 35 5.20 -21.67 3.84
N THR A 36 4.33 -21.28 2.95
CA THR A 36 3.87 -22.13 1.85
C THR A 36 3.67 -21.32 0.57
N THR A 37 3.86 -21.98 -0.56
CA THR A 37 3.54 -21.44 -1.88
C THR A 37 2.15 -21.86 -2.36
N ASN A 38 1.34 -22.47 -1.50
CA ASN A 38 -0.02 -22.87 -1.83
C ASN A 38 -0.87 -21.65 -2.23
N ALA A 39 -1.94 -21.90 -2.94
CA ALA A 39 -2.85 -20.86 -3.33
C ALA A 39 -3.65 -20.36 -2.12
N TRP A 40 -3.86 -19.06 -2.07
CA TRP A 40 -4.70 -18.39 -1.09
C TRP A 40 -5.66 -17.46 -1.80
N SER A 41 -6.89 -17.48 -1.36
CA SER A 41 -7.95 -16.60 -1.85
C SER A 41 -8.41 -15.64 -0.75
N SER A 42 -8.99 -14.52 -1.14
CA SER A 42 -9.55 -13.55 -0.20
C SER A 42 -11.04 -13.34 -0.44
N SER A 43 -11.80 -13.19 0.65
CA SER A 43 -13.22 -12.83 0.60
C SER A 43 -13.45 -11.35 0.28
N SER A 44 -12.44 -10.51 0.34
CA SER A 44 -12.53 -9.06 0.19
C SER A 44 -11.37 -8.52 -0.62
N GLY A 45 -11.63 -7.42 -1.31
CA GLY A 45 -10.59 -6.73 -2.06
C GLY A 45 -10.14 -7.46 -3.33
N SER A 46 -9.14 -6.90 -3.96
CA SER A 46 -8.50 -7.44 -5.17
C SER A 46 -7.02 -7.65 -4.96
N VAL A 47 -6.46 -8.65 -5.64
CA VAL A 47 -5.02 -8.96 -5.59
C VAL A 47 -4.22 -7.77 -6.10
N VAL A 48 -3.15 -7.43 -5.39
CA VAL A 48 -2.16 -6.44 -5.81
C VAL A 48 -0.91 -7.15 -6.35
N ALA A 49 -0.30 -7.99 -5.54
CA ALA A 49 0.96 -8.64 -5.86
C ALA A 49 1.16 -9.90 -5.02
N ALA A 50 2.07 -10.74 -5.48
CA ALA A 50 2.58 -11.87 -4.72
C ALA A 50 4.08 -12.01 -4.97
N SER A 51 4.80 -12.46 -3.95
CA SER A 51 6.22 -12.81 -4.01
C SER A 51 6.44 -14.10 -3.25
N SER A 52 7.20 -15.02 -3.82
CA SER A 52 7.39 -16.35 -3.26
C SER A 52 8.81 -16.82 -3.43
N HIS A 53 9.44 -17.28 -2.35
CA HIS A 53 10.74 -17.96 -2.41
C HIS A 53 10.53 -19.47 -2.44
N ALA A 54 10.53 -20.04 -3.64
CA ALA A 54 10.17 -21.44 -3.90
C ALA A 54 10.97 -22.46 -3.08
N GLY A 55 12.25 -22.20 -2.79
CA GLY A 55 13.13 -23.14 -2.09
C GLY A 55 12.81 -23.35 -0.62
N THR A 56 12.05 -22.45 0.00
CA THR A 56 11.76 -22.49 1.45
C THR A 56 10.30 -22.26 1.79
N GLY A 57 9.47 -22.05 0.77
CA GLY A 57 8.05 -21.81 0.97
C GLY A 57 7.74 -20.47 1.62
N ARG A 58 8.64 -19.49 1.57
CA ARG A 58 8.29 -18.14 2.07
C ARG A 58 7.50 -17.39 1.01
N ASP A 59 6.32 -16.95 1.39
CA ASP A 59 5.37 -16.29 0.49
C ASP A 59 4.79 -15.05 1.17
N VAL A 60 4.65 -13.99 0.42
CA VAL A 60 3.90 -12.81 0.79
C VAL A 60 2.94 -12.45 -0.33
N ARG A 61 1.67 -12.25 0.02
CA ARG A 61 0.62 -11.86 -0.92
C ARG A 61 -0.13 -10.67 -0.40
N ALA A 62 -0.41 -9.73 -1.26
CA ALA A 62 -1.09 -8.51 -0.91
C ALA A 62 -2.39 -8.33 -1.71
N TRP A 63 -3.39 -7.83 -1.04
CA TRP A 63 -4.69 -7.43 -1.57
C TRP A 63 -4.98 -6.00 -1.16
N LYS A 64 -5.91 -5.37 -1.86
CA LYS A 64 -6.40 -4.04 -1.55
C LYS A 64 -7.92 -3.96 -1.61
N ALA A 65 -8.48 -3.11 -0.79
CA ALA A 65 -9.85 -2.63 -0.89
C ALA A 65 -9.82 -1.10 -0.89
N GLU A 66 -10.25 -0.49 -1.96
CA GLU A 66 -10.21 0.96 -2.14
C GLU A 66 -11.57 1.58 -1.84
N ASN A 67 -11.57 2.82 -1.36
CA ASN A 67 -12.77 3.59 -1.10
C ASN A 67 -13.76 2.85 -0.19
N VAL A 68 -13.26 2.27 0.89
CA VAL A 68 -14.10 1.51 1.81
C VAL A 68 -15.12 2.42 2.50
N ALA A 69 -16.30 1.88 2.79
CA ALA A 69 -17.32 2.60 3.55
C ALA A 69 -16.88 2.72 5.02
N ALA A 70 -17.34 3.76 5.69
CA ALA A 70 -17.15 3.88 7.14
C ALA A 70 -17.83 2.72 7.86
N GLY A 71 -17.18 2.21 8.88
CA GLY A 71 -17.68 1.10 9.68
C GLY A 71 -16.70 -0.05 9.74
N THR A 72 -17.18 -1.25 10.03
CA THR A 72 -16.31 -2.40 10.19
C THR A 72 -15.90 -2.97 8.83
N PHE A 73 -14.63 -2.87 8.52
CA PHE A 73 -14.03 -3.62 7.42
C PHE A 73 -13.53 -4.97 7.94
N SER A 74 -13.81 -6.03 7.19
CA SER A 74 -13.33 -7.38 7.48
C SER A 74 -12.79 -8.02 6.21
N ALA A 75 -11.67 -8.71 6.33
CA ALA A 75 -11.11 -9.53 5.27
C ALA A 75 -10.73 -10.90 5.82
N THR A 76 -11.08 -11.95 5.07
CA THR A 76 -10.72 -13.32 5.37
C THR A 76 -9.93 -13.87 4.20
N VAL A 77 -8.80 -14.51 4.47
CA VAL A 77 -8.02 -15.26 3.49
C VAL A 77 -8.10 -16.74 3.82
N THR A 78 -8.18 -17.56 2.79
CA THR A 78 -8.35 -19.02 2.91
C THR A 78 -7.35 -19.73 2.03
N GLU A 79 -6.70 -20.75 2.58
CA GLU A 79 -5.75 -21.61 1.88
C GLU A 79 -6.49 -22.75 1.18
N ASP A 80 -6.07 -23.07 -0.04
CA ASP A 80 -6.67 -24.17 -0.81
C ASP A 80 -6.19 -25.57 -0.35
N SER A 81 -5.26 -25.63 0.61
CA SER A 81 -4.66 -26.86 1.08
C SER A 81 -5.34 -27.38 2.33
N ALA A 82 -5.45 -28.71 2.44
CA ALA A 82 -5.94 -29.37 3.66
C ALA A 82 -4.90 -29.40 4.79
N THR A 83 -3.68 -28.92 4.56
CA THR A 83 -2.60 -28.94 5.56
C THR A 83 -2.24 -27.50 5.94
N PRO A 84 -2.85 -26.94 6.98
CA PRO A 84 -2.57 -25.59 7.40
C PRO A 84 -1.11 -25.36 7.73
N ARG A 85 -0.59 -24.21 7.35
CA ARG A 85 0.78 -23.79 7.57
C ARG A 85 0.82 -22.55 8.45
N ASN A 86 1.99 -22.28 9.04
CA ASN A 86 2.17 -21.05 9.78
C ASN A 86 1.96 -19.84 8.85
N ALA A 87 1.01 -19.03 9.21
CA ALA A 87 0.63 -17.87 8.42
C ALA A 87 0.25 -16.69 9.32
N ILE A 88 0.45 -15.50 8.83
CA ILE A 88 0.16 -14.24 9.51
C ILE A 88 -0.56 -13.33 8.52
N LEU A 89 -1.82 -13.01 8.82
CA LEU A 89 -2.59 -12.03 8.08
C LEU A 89 -2.52 -10.69 8.78
N ARG A 90 -2.17 -9.66 8.05
CA ARG A 90 -2.07 -8.28 8.54
C ARG A 90 -2.80 -7.33 7.62
N ALA A 91 -3.14 -6.16 8.14
CA ALA A 91 -3.75 -5.11 7.37
C ALA A 91 -3.39 -3.73 7.92
N VAL A 92 -3.40 -2.75 7.05
CA VAL A 92 -3.34 -1.33 7.38
C VAL A 92 -4.44 -0.56 6.67
N GLU A 93 -5.03 0.38 7.37
CA GLU A 93 -5.89 1.41 6.80
C GLU A 93 -5.02 2.60 6.40
N ILE A 94 -5.23 3.12 5.21
CA ILE A 94 -4.58 4.32 4.71
C ILE A 94 -5.65 5.36 4.45
N THR A 95 -5.73 6.34 5.35
CA THR A 95 -6.70 7.43 5.24
C THR A 95 -6.22 8.51 4.28
N GLY A 96 -7.15 9.14 3.58
CA GLY A 96 -6.84 10.18 2.61
C GLY A 96 -6.21 9.63 1.33
N ALA A 97 -6.44 8.37 0.99
CA ALA A 97 -6.06 7.77 -0.27
C ALA A 97 -7.05 8.13 -1.39
N ALA A 98 -6.64 8.01 -2.63
CA ALA A 98 -7.52 8.21 -3.77
C ALA A 98 -8.69 7.21 -3.75
N ALA A 99 -9.89 7.67 -4.15
CA ALA A 99 -11.09 6.85 -4.11
C ALA A 99 -11.07 5.70 -5.12
N SER A 100 -10.23 5.75 -6.13
CA SER A 100 -10.06 4.68 -7.12
C SER A 100 -8.64 4.69 -7.67
N GLY A 101 -8.12 3.52 -8.00
CA GLY A 101 -6.74 3.36 -8.43
C GLY A 101 -5.76 3.92 -7.38
N ALA A 102 -6.09 3.76 -6.11
CA ALA A 102 -5.26 4.25 -5.02
C ALA A 102 -3.90 3.57 -5.03
N VAL A 103 -3.84 2.26 -5.20
CA VAL A 103 -2.58 1.56 -5.44
C VAL A 103 -2.16 1.84 -6.87
N GLU A 104 -1.14 2.68 -7.04
CA GLU A 104 -0.68 3.18 -8.34
C GLU A 104 0.49 2.38 -8.93
N ALA A 105 1.28 1.73 -8.08
CA ALA A 105 2.40 0.92 -8.50
C ALA A 105 2.74 -0.13 -7.46
N PHE A 106 3.30 -1.25 -7.90
CA PHE A 106 3.82 -2.31 -7.04
C PHE A 106 4.94 -3.07 -7.73
N ASP A 107 5.80 -3.69 -6.94
CA ASP A 107 6.87 -4.57 -7.38
C ASP A 107 7.19 -5.58 -6.27
N SER A 108 7.88 -6.66 -6.59
CA SER A 108 8.17 -7.70 -5.63
C SER A 108 9.57 -8.28 -5.83
N ASN A 109 10.10 -8.87 -4.76
CA ASN A 109 11.39 -9.54 -4.77
C ASN A 109 11.43 -10.65 -3.72
N ASN A 110 12.36 -11.56 -3.88
CA ASN A 110 12.63 -12.64 -2.94
C ASN A 110 14.08 -13.07 -3.03
N GLY A 111 14.57 -13.75 -2.02
CA GLY A 111 15.94 -14.20 -2.01
C GLY A 111 16.43 -14.71 -0.67
N ILE A 112 17.74 -14.74 -0.56
CA ILE A 112 18.49 -15.10 0.64
C ILE A 112 19.48 -13.99 0.91
N GLY A 113 19.54 -13.50 2.13
CA GLY A 113 20.54 -12.50 2.45
C GLY A 113 20.50 -12.02 3.89
N THR A 114 21.57 -11.36 4.29
CA THR A 114 21.68 -10.62 5.55
C THR A 114 21.67 -9.12 5.32
N SER A 115 22.30 -8.67 4.25
CA SER A 115 22.37 -7.26 3.87
C SER A 115 21.98 -7.11 2.41
N GLY A 116 21.46 -5.96 2.05
CA GLY A 116 21.00 -5.69 0.69
C GLY A 116 19.73 -6.47 0.33
N VAL A 117 18.99 -6.99 1.32
CA VAL A 117 17.65 -7.50 1.07
C VAL A 117 16.76 -6.35 0.60
N GLN A 118 15.85 -6.63 -0.33
CA GLN A 118 15.12 -5.51 -0.91
C GLN A 118 13.71 -5.96 -1.35
N ALA A 119 12.73 -5.14 -1.05
CA ALA A 119 11.40 -5.24 -1.62
C ALA A 119 11.36 -4.44 -2.93
N GLY A 120 10.92 -5.10 -4.00
CA GLY A 120 10.96 -4.57 -5.35
C GLY A 120 12.28 -4.85 -6.06
N ALA A 121 12.24 -5.64 -7.12
CA ALA A 121 13.41 -6.02 -7.90
C ALA A 121 13.90 -4.87 -8.78
N THR A 122 12.99 -4.10 -9.35
CA THR A 122 13.27 -2.99 -10.27
C THR A 122 12.87 -1.64 -9.67
N GLY A 123 12.02 -1.67 -8.66
CA GLY A 123 11.49 -0.50 -7.99
C GLY A 123 10.22 0.05 -8.64
N ILE A 124 9.56 0.92 -7.90
CA ILE A 124 8.26 1.51 -8.26
C ILE A 124 8.34 3.02 -8.42
N SER A 125 7.34 3.58 -9.07
CA SER A 125 7.07 5.01 -9.04
C SER A 125 6.05 5.32 -7.95
N ALA A 126 6.15 6.49 -7.36
CA ALA A 126 5.20 6.98 -6.38
C ALA A 126 4.94 8.46 -6.58
N SER A 127 3.68 8.86 -6.52
CA SER A 127 3.27 10.26 -6.59
C SER A 127 3.75 11.04 -5.37
N SER A 128 3.87 12.34 -5.49
CA SER A 128 4.11 13.21 -4.33
C SER A 128 3.00 13.05 -3.31
N GLY A 129 3.37 12.90 -2.05
CA GLY A 129 2.43 12.64 -0.95
C GLY A 129 1.96 11.20 -0.85
N ALA A 130 2.35 10.30 -1.76
CA ALA A 130 1.97 8.89 -1.69
C ALA A 130 2.56 8.22 -0.44
N VAL A 131 1.84 7.24 0.10
CA VAL A 131 2.38 6.31 1.08
C VAL A 131 3.02 5.15 0.33
N VAL A 132 4.30 4.92 0.58
CA VAL A 132 5.02 3.75 0.10
C VAL A 132 5.04 2.71 1.22
N LEU A 133 4.50 1.54 0.96
CA LEU A 133 4.52 0.39 1.86
C LEU A 133 5.53 -0.63 1.37
N SER A 134 6.22 -1.28 2.28
CA SER A 134 7.00 -2.48 2.02
C SER A 134 6.57 -3.58 2.98
N LEU A 135 6.23 -4.74 2.44
CA LEU A 135 5.62 -5.88 3.12
C LEU A 135 6.59 -7.05 3.05
N TRP A 136 6.88 -7.67 4.18
CA TRP A 136 7.95 -8.64 4.31
C TRP A 136 7.51 -9.93 4.99
N CYS A 137 8.05 -11.05 4.51
CA CYS A 137 7.97 -12.36 5.12
C CYS A 137 9.37 -12.99 5.11
N TRP A 138 9.83 -13.53 6.25
CA TRP A 138 11.10 -14.25 6.31
C TRP A 138 11.08 -15.37 7.37
N ASP A 139 12.15 -16.16 7.42
CA ASP A 139 12.21 -17.40 8.19
C ASP A 139 13.08 -17.35 9.46
N ARG A 140 13.30 -16.17 10.03
CA ARG A 140 14.12 -16.01 11.25
C ARG A 140 13.47 -15.04 12.22
N SER A 141 13.51 -15.35 13.50
CA SER A 141 13.04 -14.43 14.56
C SER A 141 14.05 -13.31 14.82
N THR A 142 14.27 -12.48 13.86
CA THR A 142 15.27 -11.41 13.87
C THR A 142 14.67 -10.12 13.35
N ALA A 143 15.27 -9.00 13.70
CA ALA A 143 14.77 -7.70 13.29
C ALA A 143 15.09 -7.42 11.82
N LEU A 144 14.13 -6.82 11.14
CA LEU A 144 14.32 -6.13 9.87
C LEU A 144 14.70 -4.68 10.15
N THR A 145 15.61 -4.14 9.36
CA THR A 145 15.88 -2.69 9.34
C THR A 145 15.70 -2.16 7.92
N LEU A 146 15.00 -1.06 7.79
CA LEU A 146 14.75 -0.39 6.50
C LEU A 146 15.12 1.09 6.60
N ALA A 147 16.06 1.52 5.79
CA ALA A 147 16.49 2.92 5.79
C ALA A 147 15.38 3.84 5.27
N GLY A 148 15.00 4.84 6.07
CA GLY A 148 14.01 5.84 5.69
C GLY A 148 12.55 5.36 5.75
N TYR A 149 12.28 4.24 6.40
CA TYR A 149 10.92 3.75 6.66
C TYR A 149 10.62 3.75 8.15
N THR A 150 9.38 4.00 8.49
CA THR A 150 8.83 3.72 9.81
C THR A 150 8.37 2.27 9.81
N LEU A 151 8.91 1.46 10.71
CA LEU A 151 8.52 0.06 10.82
C LEU A 151 7.26 -0.10 11.66
N GLY A 152 6.41 -1.03 11.25
CA GLY A 152 5.31 -1.52 12.08
C GLY A 152 5.79 -2.57 13.07
N SER A 153 4.84 -3.20 13.75
CA SER A 153 5.17 -4.27 14.68
C SER A 153 5.67 -5.51 13.94
N GLN A 154 6.68 -6.17 14.48
CA GLN A 154 7.10 -7.49 14.01
C GLN A 154 6.23 -8.56 14.64
N ILE A 155 5.77 -9.52 13.85
CA ILE A 155 5.00 -10.67 14.31
C ILE A 155 5.69 -11.95 13.88
N THR A 156 5.78 -12.90 14.80
CA THR A 156 6.46 -14.19 14.57
C THR A 156 5.51 -15.33 14.92
N GLN A 157 5.40 -16.30 14.03
CA GLN A 157 4.54 -17.48 14.20
C GLN A 157 5.30 -18.78 13.99
N GLY A 158 5.13 -19.71 14.91
CA GLY A 158 5.64 -21.07 14.83
C GLY A 158 7.10 -21.26 15.25
N SER A 159 7.54 -22.52 15.34
CA SER A 159 8.88 -22.91 15.76
C SER A 159 9.90 -22.90 14.61
N GLY A 160 9.47 -23.06 13.37
CA GLY A 160 10.23 -22.72 12.19
C GLY A 160 9.72 -21.36 11.72
N PRO A 161 10.18 -20.25 12.29
CA PRO A 161 9.39 -19.05 12.36
C PRO A 161 9.03 -18.49 10.98
N THR A 162 7.75 -18.17 10.83
CA THR A 162 7.28 -17.24 9.80
C THR A 162 7.21 -15.87 10.46
N VAL A 163 7.94 -14.94 9.94
CA VAL A 163 7.97 -13.58 10.47
C VAL A 163 7.34 -12.63 9.45
N SER A 164 6.51 -11.73 9.93
CA SER A 164 5.88 -10.69 9.15
C SER A 164 6.15 -9.33 9.74
N GLU A 165 6.57 -8.41 8.91
CA GLU A 165 6.73 -7.01 9.26
C GLU A 165 6.43 -6.15 8.05
N TYR A 166 6.18 -4.87 8.26
CA TYR A 166 6.05 -3.90 7.18
C TYR A 166 6.77 -2.61 7.55
N GLY A 167 7.15 -1.88 6.53
CA GLY A 167 7.63 -0.52 6.65
C GLY A 167 6.79 0.42 5.81
N HIS A 168 6.68 1.66 6.25
CA HIS A 168 6.02 2.68 5.47
C HIS A 168 6.74 4.02 5.52
N LYS A 169 6.58 4.81 4.48
CA LYS A 169 7.01 6.21 4.43
C LYS A 169 6.11 7.02 3.52
N THR A 170 6.09 8.32 3.71
CA THR A 170 5.41 9.25 2.80
C THR A 170 6.41 9.83 1.82
N ALA A 171 6.09 9.79 0.54
CA ALA A 171 6.89 10.40 -0.50
C ALA A 171 6.74 11.93 -0.45
N GLY A 172 7.78 12.64 -0.06
CA GLY A 172 7.76 14.11 -0.02
C GLY A 172 7.67 14.73 -1.42
N SER A 173 8.10 14.02 -2.43
CA SER A 173 8.01 14.37 -3.86
C SER A 173 7.77 13.10 -4.67
N ALA A 174 7.48 13.24 -5.95
CA ALA A 174 7.36 12.08 -6.83
C ALA A 174 8.68 11.30 -6.88
N LEU A 175 8.58 9.98 -6.84
CA LEU A 175 9.70 9.05 -6.82
C LEU A 175 9.66 8.15 -8.04
N THR A 176 10.83 7.72 -8.50
CA THR A 176 11.00 6.70 -9.55
C THR A 176 12.06 5.70 -9.12
N GLY A 177 11.88 4.44 -9.50
CA GLY A 177 12.82 3.37 -9.15
C GLY A 177 12.93 3.13 -7.64
N GLN A 178 11.88 3.44 -6.89
CA GLN A 178 11.89 3.30 -5.44
C GLN A 178 11.82 1.84 -5.02
N THR A 179 12.82 1.39 -4.31
CA THR A 179 12.85 0.10 -3.62
C THR A 179 12.87 0.33 -2.10
N ALA A 180 12.67 -0.73 -1.33
CA ALA A 180 12.89 -0.72 0.11
C ALA A 180 14.03 -1.69 0.40
N ALA A 181 15.21 -1.14 0.62
CA ALA A 181 16.42 -1.90 0.92
C ALA A 181 16.69 -1.91 2.42
N GLY A 182 17.17 -3.05 2.93
CA GLY A 182 17.41 -3.21 4.35
C GLY A 182 18.34 -4.36 4.70
N THR A 183 18.29 -4.77 5.95
CA THR A 183 19.02 -5.93 6.47
C THR A 183 18.12 -6.83 7.31
N ILE A 184 18.34 -8.12 7.22
CA ILE A 184 17.76 -9.14 8.09
C ILE A 184 18.94 -9.95 8.62
N SER A 185 19.25 -9.89 9.91
CA SER A 185 20.38 -10.57 10.50
C SER A 185 19.92 -11.58 11.55
N PRO A 186 20.39 -12.83 11.52
CA PRO A 186 21.29 -13.44 10.54
C PRO A 186 20.63 -13.72 9.19
N ASN A 187 21.38 -14.31 8.28
CA ASN A 187 20.94 -14.67 6.94
C ASN A 187 19.60 -15.40 6.92
N ALA A 188 18.65 -14.90 6.17
CA ALA A 188 17.29 -15.41 6.10
C ALA A 188 16.81 -15.55 4.65
N PHE A 189 15.89 -16.48 4.45
CA PHE A 189 15.09 -16.54 3.22
C PHE A 189 13.94 -15.54 3.35
N TYR A 190 13.73 -14.75 2.35
CA TYR A 190 12.67 -13.74 2.39
C TYR A 190 11.85 -13.67 1.10
N ALA A 191 10.65 -13.16 1.24
CA ALA A 191 9.80 -12.68 0.17
C ALA A 191 9.28 -11.29 0.57
N ALA A 192 9.21 -10.38 -0.37
CA ALA A 192 8.81 -9.02 -0.09
C ALA A 192 8.08 -8.36 -1.25
N ILE A 193 7.20 -7.42 -0.93
CA ILE A 193 6.46 -6.59 -1.88
C ILE A 193 6.66 -5.13 -1.49
N ILE A 194 6.81 -4.27 -2.48
CA ILE A 194 6.71 -2.82 -2.33
C ILE A 194 5.53 -2.33 -3.16
N LEU A 195 4.78 -1.37 -2.62
CA LEU A 195 3.69 -0.73 -3.33
C LEU A 195 3.54 0.73 -2.92
N SER A 196 2.94 1.53 -3.78
CA SER A 196 2.61 2.92 -3.48
C SER A 196 1.10 3.16 -3.53
N VAL A 197 0.62 3.96 -2.58
CA VAL A 197 -0.77 4.37 -2.46
C VAL A 197 -0.82 5.89 -2.57
N LYS A 198 -1.43 6.38 -3.62
CA LYS A 198 -1.50 7.82 -3.90
C LYS A 198 -2.56 8.53 -3.05
N PRO A 199 -2.37 9.81 -2.70
CA PRO A 199 -3.34 10.57 -1.91
C PRO A 199 -4.62 10.89 -2.69
N ALA A 200 -5.71 11.07 -1.96
CA ALA A 200 -6.93 11.64 -2.50
C ALA A 200 -6.67 13.10 -2.88
N GLY A 201 -7.14 13.49 -4.03
CA GLY A 201 -7.07 14.90 -4.41
C GLY A 201 -5.67 15.47 -4.50
N GLY A 202 -4.66 14.62 -4.55
CA GLY A 202 -3.36 14.98 -5.06
C GLY A 202 -3.37 15.10 -6.58
N GLY A 203 -4.54 15.09 -7.16
CA GLY A 203 -4.74 15.66 -8.46
C GLY A 203 -4.35 17.11 -8.28
N GLY A 204 -3.22 17.49 -8.82
CA GLY A 204 -2.92 18.89 -8.93
C GLY A 204 -4.16 19.56 -9.49
N THR A 205 -4.46 20.73 -9.05
CA THR A 205 -5.34 21.60 -9.77
C THR A 205 -5.13 21.31 -11.24
N PRO A 206 -6.16 20.92 -11.97
CA PRO A 206 -5.99 20.59 -13.38
C PRO A 206 -5.10 21.68 -13.98
N PRO A 207 -4.00 21.29 -14.62
CA PRO A 207 -3.01 22.26 -15.00
C PRO A 207 -3.67 23.40 -15.75
N GLY A 208 -3.49 24.57 -15.27
CA GLY A 208 -3.95 25.76 -15.95
C GLY A 208 -5.39 26.18 -15.74
N ILE A 209 -6.29 25.31 -15.25
CA ILE A 209 -7.69 25.73 -15.12
C ILE A 209 -7.83 26.89 -14.13
N ALA A 210 -7.30 26.76 -12.94
CA ALA A 210 -7.35 27.83 -11.97
C ALA A 210 -6.55 29.04 -12.44
N THR A 211 -5.42 28.81 -13.07
CA THR A 211 -4.59 29.89 -13.60
C THR A 211 -5.28 30.60 -14.73
N GLU A 212 -5.90 29.87 -15.64
CA GLU A 212 -6.65 30.46 -16.72
C GLU A 212 -7.84 31.27 -16.23
N THR A 213 -8.54 30.73 -15.25
CA THR A 213 -9.68 31.42 -14.65
C THR A 213 -9.25 32.73 -13.99
N ASP A 214 -8.19 32.66 -13.20
CA ASP A 214 -7.66 33.82 -12.52
C ASP A 214 -7.15 34.87 -13.53
N THR A 215 -6.50 34.42 -14.58
CA THR A 215 -6.03 35.29 -15.62
C THR A 215 -7.19 35.96 -16.39
N ALA A 216 -8.20 35.16 -16.69
CA ALA A 216 -9.37 35.66 -17.37
C ALA A 216 -10.12 36.70 -16.53
N LEU A 217 -10.25 36.45 -15.23
CA LEU A 217 -10.85 37.39 -14.30
C LEU A 217 -10.03 38.68 -14.19
N ALA A 218 -8.71 38.55 -14.16
CA ALA A 218 -7.84 39.71 -14.13
C ALA A 218 -7.96 40.55 -15.38
N LEU A 219 -8.11 39.94 -16.52
CA LEU A 219 -8.33 40.65 -17.76
C LEU A 219 -9.71 41.26 -17.81
N ALA A 220 -10.70 40.54 -17.41
CA ALA A 220 -12.05 41.05 -17.39
C ALA A 220 -12.21 42.19 -16.40
N GLY A 221 -11.53 42.08 -15.29
CA GLY A 221 -11.53 43.15 -14.30
C GLY A 221 -11.16 44.50 -14.87
N LYS A 222 -10.63 44.53 -16.08
CA LYS A 222 -10.27 45.73 -16.67
C LYS A 222 -11.32 46.30 -17.45
N GLN A 223 -11.96 45.69 -18.06
CA GLN A 223 -12.82 46.25 -18.89
C GLN A 223 -13.99 45.61 -19.06
N ILE A 224 -14.18 45.05 -18.68
CA ILE A 224 -15.07 44.60 -18.81
C ILE A 224 -15.63 43.90 -18.31
N ARG A 225 -15.70 43.82 -17.93
CA ARG A 225 -16.23 43.07 -17.51
C ARG A 225 -17.06 42.64 -18.18
N ALA A 226 -17.07 42.68 -18.95
CA ALA A 226 -17.95 42.28 -19.82
C ALA A 226 -17.92 40.98 -20.21
N LEU A 227 -17.49 40.21 -20.09
CA LEU A 227 -17.50 39.01 -20.52
C LEU A 227 -17.92 38.13 -19.57
N GLY A 228 -17.71 38.13 -18.77
CA GLY A 228 -17.95 37.22 -17.92
C GLY A 228 -19.12 36.90 -17.43
N MET A 229 -19.47 37.11 -17.34
CA MET A 229 -20.22 36.69 -17.00
C MET A 229 -20.91 36.40 -17.67
N ALA A 230 -20.61 36.58 -18.28
CA ALA A 230 -21.08 36.38 -19.02
C ALA A 230 -21.19 35.32 -19.29
N SER A 231 -21.18 35.07 -19.25
CA SER A 231 -21.42 34.37 -19.40
C SER A 231 -22.19 34.10 -19.12
N GLU A 232 -22.33 34.50 -18.84
CA GLU A 232 -22.80 34.57 -18.62
C GLU A 232 -23.12 35.18 -18.68
N THR A 233 -22.82 35.69 -18.61
CA THR A 233 -22.92 36.42 -18.60
C THR A 233 -22.45 36.96 -19.11
N ASP A 234 -21.96 36.90 -19.22
CA ASP A 234 -21.49 37.63 -19.54
C ASP A 234 -21.70 38.03 -20.35
N THR A 235 -22.00 37.91 -20.50
CA THR A 235 -22.22 38.35 -21.15
C THR A 235 -22.51 39.16 -21.11
N ALA A 236 -22.63 39.36 -20.63
CA ALA A 236 -22.84 40.16 -20.57
C ALA A 236 -22.26 40.84 -20.55
N LEU A 237 -21.99 41.02 -20.86
CA LEU A 237 -21.66 41.81 -20.81
C LEU A 237 -21.69 42.43 -21.59
N ALA A 238 -21.90 42.52 -21.79
CA ALA A 238 -21.88 43.37 -22.58
C ALA A 238 -22.15 44.32 -22.62
#